data_d68827bc411a43c6d990597c9668efc6
#
_entry.id   d68827bc411a43c6d990597c9668efc6
#
_cell.length_a   1.000
_cell.length_b   1.000
_cell.length_c   1.000
_cell.angle_alpha   90.00
_cell.angle_beta   90.00
_cell.angle_gamma   90.00
#
_symmetry.space_group_name_H-M   'P 1'
#
loop_
_entity.id
_entity.type
_entity.pdbx_description
1 polymer ?
#
loop_
_entity_poly.entity_id
_entity_poly.type
_entity_poly.pdbx_seq_one_letter_code
_entity_poly.pdbx_strand_id
1 'polypeptide(L)'
;QNVRKGEKLATIYSPELVTSQRELLEAISYKETRPALYKAARGKLKLWDLNDEQIKAIEENGEPQLYFDVLSPMSGTVTMRHVALGDYVKEGTALFKVVDLTRVWALFDAYESDLPWIKVNDEVEYTIQSLPGKTYSGKVSFIDPFIDGKTRVAKVRVELKNPKLE
;
A
#
# COMPACT_ATOMS: atom_id res chain seq x y z
N GLN A 1 -3.51 -13.45 -0.66
CA GLN A 1 -3.74 -13.35 -2.11
C GLN A 1 -2.83 -12.28 -2.69
N ASN A 2 -2.13 -12.59 -3.80
CA ASN A 2 -1.31 -11.61 -4.49
C ASN A 2 -2.19 -10.75 -5.40
N VAL A 3 -1.89 -9.47 -5.45
CA VAL A 3 -2.60 -8.49 -6.28
C VAL A 3 -1.59 -7.59 -7.01
N ARG A 4 -2.00 -7.10 -8.17
CA ARG A 4 -1.22 -6.15 -8.98
C ARG A 4 -1.74 -4.74 -8.76
N LYS A 5 -0.87 -3.77 -8.96
CA LYS A 5 -1.29 -2.37 -9.01
C LYS A 5 -2.40 -2.19 -10.06
N GLY A 6 -3.51 -1.54 -9.65
CA GLY A 6 -4.69 -1.35 -10.50
C GLY A 6 -5.65 -2.54 -10.51
N GLU A 7 -5.35 -3.65 -9.83
CA GLU A 7 -6.27 -4.79 -9.72
C GLU A 7 -7.43 -4.45 -8.78
N LYS A 8 -8.63 -4.86 -9.16
CA LYS A 8 -9.86 -4.63 -8.40
C LYS A 8 -9.88 -5.43 -7.10
N LEU A 9 -10.07 -4.75 -5.99
CA LEU A 9 -10.17 -5.34 -4.65
C LEU A 9 -11.61 -5.44 -4.16
N ALA A 10 -12.41 -4.44 -4.43
CA ALA A 10 -13.81 -4.37 -4.03
C ALA A 10 -14.62 -3.48 -4.97
N THR A 11 -15.92 -3.53 -4.81
CA THR A 11 -16.85 -2.57 -5.41
C THR A 11 -17.61 -1.89 -4.29
N ILE A 12 -17.71 -0.57 -4.32
CA ILE A 12 -18.45 0.22 -3.35
C ILE A 12 -19.58 1.00 -4.03
N TYR A 13 -20.63 1.29 -3.26
CA TYR A 13 -21.68 2.23 -3.62
C TYR A 13 -21.53 3.47 -2.73
N SER A 14 -21.49 4.67 -3.32
CA SER A 14 -21.44 5.93 -2.59
C SER A 14 -22.32 6.99 -3.28
N PRO A 15 -23.40 7.46 -2.63
CA PRO A 15 -24.23 8.54 -3.14
C PRO A 15 -23.45 9.84 -3.37
N GLU A 16 -22.49 10.14 -2.50
CA GLU A 16 -21.65 11.35 -2.59
C GLU A 16 -20.76 11.30 -3.82
N LEU A 17 -20.23 10.13 -4.13
CA LEU A 17 -19.42 9.93 -5.33
C LEU A 17 -20.25 10.04 -6.61
N VAL A 18 -21.50 9.54 -6.60
CA VAL A 18 -22.47 9.75 -7.69
C VAL A 18 -22.74 11.24 -7.91
N THR A 19 -22.94 12.00 -6.82
CA THR A 19 -23.14 13.45 -6.89
C THR A 19 -21.90 14.16 -7.47
N SER A 20 -20.72 13.80 -7.01
CA SER A 20 -19.45 14.38 -7.51
C SER A 20 -19.23 14.11 -9.01
N GLN A 21 -19.68 12.95 -9.52
CA GLN A 21 -19.65 12.67 -10.96
C GLN A 21 -20.63 13.53 -11.74
N ARG A 22 -21.85 13.76 -11.23
CA ARG A 22 -22.81 14.67 -11.89
C ARG A 22 -22.22 16.07 -12.00
N GLU A 23 -21.57 16.55 -10.93
CA GLU A 23 -20.87 17.84 -10.95
C GLU A 23 -19.78 17.88 -12.03
N LEU A 24 -19.02 16.78 -12.21
CA LEU A 24 -18.02 16.69 -13.28
C LEU A 24 -18.67 16.73 -14.65
N LEU A 25 -19.72 15.91 -14.88
CA LEU A 25 -20.42 15.84 -16.16
C LEU A 25 -21.05 17.18 -16.56
N GLU A 26 -21.61 17.92 -15.61
CA GLU A 26 -22.07 19.28 -15.83
C GLU A 26 -20.92 20.23 -16.17
N ALA A 27 -19.78 20.12 -15.46
CA ALA A 27 -18.62 20.96 -15.66
C ALA A 27 -17.93 20.74 -17.02
N ILE A 28 -18.14 19.60 -17.69
CA ILE A 28 -17.61 19.32 -19.03
C ILE A 28 -18.13 20.33 -20.06
N SER A 29 -19.42 20.71 -19.97
CA SER A 29 -20.03 21.69 -20.86
C SER A 29 -19.36 23.09 -20.79
N TYR A 30 -18.71 23.38 -19.68
CA TYR A 30 -17.99 24.63 -19.41
C TYR A 30 -16.47 24.50 -19.50
N LYS A 31 -15.94 23.38 -20.01
CA LYS A 31 -14.50 23.08 -20.04
C LYS A 31 -13.69 24.17 -20.74
N GLU A 32 -14.20 24.72 -21.83
CA GLU A 32 -13.52 25.76 -22.61
C GLU A 32 -13.74 27.16 -22.04
N THR A 33 -14.93 27.44 -21.54
CA THR A 33 -15.30 28.78 -21.05
C THR A 33 -14.90 29.01 -19.59
N ARG A 34 -14.91 27.95 -18.76
CA ARG A 34 -14.57 27.98 -17.34
C ARG A 34 -13.68 26.79 -16.94
N PRO A 35 -12.44 26.71 -17.43
CA PRO A 35 -11.57 25.56 -17.18
C PRO A 35 -11.25 25.32 -15.69
N ALA A 36 -11.33 26.36 -14.86
CA ALA A 36 -11.13 26.23 -13.42
C ALA A 36 -12.22 25.37 -12.74
N LEU A 37 -13.48 25.52 -13.17
CA LEU A 37 -14.61 24.74 -12.64
C LEU A 37 -14.46 23.26 -13.00
N TYR A 38 -14.14 22.96 -14.26
CA TYR A 38 -13.87 21.60 -14.71
C TYR A 38 -12.70 20.95 -13.94
N LYS A 39 -11.57 21.69 -13.75
CA LYS A 39 -10.43 21.20 -12.99
C LYS A 39 -10.79 20.93 -11.52
N ALA A 40 -11.62 21.78 -10.91
CA ALA A 40 -12.06 21.60 -9.52
C ALA A 40 -12.92 20.34 -9.37
N ALA A 41 -13.93 20.15 -10.25
CA ALA A 41 -14.78 18.97 -10.24
C ALA A 41 -13.98 17.67 -10.46
N ARG A 42 -13.03 17.69 -11.40
CA ARG A 42 -12.11 16.57 -11.64
C ARG A 42 -11.21 16.30 -10.43
N GLY A 43 -10.69 17.36 -9.80
CA GLY A 43 -9.88 17.28 -8.57
C GLY A 43 -10.66 16.65 -7.41
N LYS A 44 -11.95 16.93 -7.28
CA LYS A 44 -12.84 16.34 -6.27
C LYS A 44 -12.91 14.82 -6.41
N LEU A 45 -13.02 14.28 -7.63
CA LEU A 45 -13.00 12.84 -7.86
C LEU A 45 -11.64 12.20 -7.56
N LYS A 46 -10.52 12.93 -7.76
CA LYS A 46 -9.19 12.46 -7.37
C LYS A 46 -9.01 12.35 -5.85
N LEU A 47 -9.71 13.16 -5.06
CA LEU A 47 -9.73 13.02 -3.60
C LEU A 47 -10.40 11.72 -3.13
N TRP A 48 -11.24 11.13 -3.97
CA TRP A 48 -11.84 9.81 -3.77
C TRP A 48 -10.97 8.67 -4.33
N ASP A 49 -9.67 8.93 -4.59
CA ASP A 49 -8.71 7.98 -5.16
C ASP A 49 -9.09 7.39 -6.53
N LEU A 50 -9.98 8.05 -7.29
CA LEU A 50 -10.22 7.66 -8.68
C LEU A 50 -8.99 8.02 -9.52
N ASN A 51 -8.53 7.07 -10.31
CA ASN A 51 -7.44 7.31 -11.25
C ASN A 51 -7.94 8.06 -12.51
N ASP A 52 -7.00 8.57 -13.31
CA ASP A 52 -7.35 9.34 -14.51
C ASP A 52 -8.12 8.52 -15.54
N GLU A 53 -7.92 7.21 -15.61
CA GLU A 53 -8.64 6.30 -16.52
C GLU A 53 -10.09 6.13 -16.11
N GLN A 54 -10.35 5.96 -14.80
CA GLN A 54 -11.71 5.88 -14.27
C GLN A 54 -12.48 7.20 -14.47
N ILE A 55 -11.82 8.34 -14.24
CA ILE A 55 -12.42 9.65 -14.45
C ILE A 55 -12.74 9.86 -15.94
N LYS A 56 -11.80 9.48 -16.83
CA LYS A 56 -12.02 9.57 -18.27
C LYS A 56 -13.16 8.68 -18.75
N ALA A 57 -13.29 7.49 -18.21
CA ALA A 57 -14.40 6.59 -18.52
C ALA A 57 -15.76 7.19 -18.12
N ILE A 58 -15.84 7.93 -17.00
CA ILE A 58 -17.05 8.66 -16.60
C ILE A 58 -17.36 9.79 -17.60
N GLU A 59 -16.34 10.55 -18.01
CA GLU A 59 -16.46 11.62 -18.97
C GLU A 59 -16.96 11.12 -20.34
N GLU A 60 -16.45 9.97 -20.80
CA GLU A 60 -16.79 9.34 -22.08
C GLU A 60 -18.18 8.71 -22.08
N ASN A 61 -18.58 8.09 -20.96
CA ASN A 61 -19.89 7.46 -20.82
C ASN A 61 -21.04 8.50 -20.71
N GLY A 62 -20.76 9.70 -20.20
CA GLY A 62 -21.74 10.77 -20.05
C GLY A 62 -22.79 10.53 -18.96
N GLU A 63 -22.73 9.43 -18.23
CA GLU A 63 -23.65 9.06 -17.16
C GLU A 63 -22.88 8.69 -15.88
N PRO A 64 -23.41 9.03 -14.69
CA PRO A 64 -22.77 8.69 -13.44
C PRO A 64 -22.87 7.19 -13.17
N GLN A 65 -21.79 6.59 -12.74
CA GLN A 65 -21.74 5.19 -12.30
C GLN A 65 -22.17 5.08 -10.84
N LEU A 66 -23.04 4.11 -10.55
CA LEU A 66 -23.53 3.87 -9.18
C LEU A 66 -22.49 3.10 -8.33
N TYR A 67 -21.75 2.21 -8.97
CA TYR A 67 -20.78 1.33 -8.33
C TYR A 67 -19.36 1.66 -8.78
N PHE A 68 -18.45 1.66 -7.83
CA PHE A 68 -17.05 2.01 -8.06
C PHE A 68 -16.14 0.87 -7.68
N ASP A 69 -15.17 0.64 -8.52
CA ASP A 69 -14.13 -0.32 -8.25
C ASP A 69 -13.01 0.34 -7.42
N VAL A 70 -12.78 -0.20 -6.24
CA VAL A 70 -11.62 0.11 -5.41
C VAL A 70 -10.46 -0.70 -5.94
N LEU A 71 -9.45 -0.01 -6.46
CA LEU A 71 -8.29 -0.62 -7.08
C LEU A 71 -7.10 -0.65 -6.11
N SER A 72 -6.24 -1.66 -6.25
CA SER A 72 -5.01 -1.71 -5.46
C SER A 72 -4.04 -0.60 -5.87
N PRO A 73 -3.56 0.23 -4.95
CA PRO A 73 -2.60 1.31 -5.25
C PRO A 73 -1.20 0.77 -5.59
N MET A 74 -0.91 -0.48 -5.22
CA MET A 74 0.39 -1.11 -5.41
C MET A 74 0.25 -2.60 -5.69
N SER A 75 1.30 -3.20 -6.27
CA SER A 75 1.42 -4.66 -6.34
C SER A 75 1.89 -5.20 -5.00
N GLY A 76 1.37 -6.35 -4.57
CA GLY A 76 1.74 -6.94 -3.29
C GLY A 76 0.83 -8.09 -2.88
N THR A 77 0.88 -8.43 -1.61
CA THR A 77 0.05 -9.47 -1.00
C THR A 77 -0.99 -8.85 -0.07
N VAL A 78 -2.26 -9.18 -0.27
CA VAL A 78 -3.33 -8.83 0.68
C VAL A 78 -3.13 -9.66 1.95
N THR A 79 -2.74 -9.01 3.03
CA THR A 79 -2.51 -9.66 4.33
C THR A 79 -3.72 -9.61 5.24
N MET A 80 -4.55 -8.57 5.10
CA MET A 80 -5.79 -8.42 5.88
C MET A 80 -6.91 -7.87 4.99
N ARG A 81 -8.11 -8.37 5.22
CA ARG A 81 -9.36 -7.84 4.70
C ARG A 81 -10.22 -7.46 5.89
N HIS A 82 -10.59 -6.19 5.98
CA HIS A 82 -11.36 -5.64 7.11
C HIS A 82 -12.85 -5.52 6.81
N VAL A 83 -13.28 -5.84 5.60
CA VAL A 83 -14.66 -5.68 5.13
C VAL A 83 -15.19 -6.96 4.50
N ALA A 84 -16.48 -7.18 4.62
CA ALA A 84 -17.23 -8.24 3.97
C ALA A 84 -18.26 -7.65 2.98
N LEU A 85 -18.84 -8.50 2.16
CA LEU A 85 -19.91 -8.09 1.26
C LEU A 85 -21.14 -7.65 2.07
N GLY A 86 -21.63 -6.46 1.78
CA GLY A 86 -22.78 -5.86 2.46
C GLY A 86 -22.41 -4.96 3.64
N ASP A 87 -21.14 -4.87 4.01
CA ASP A 87 -20.71 -3.97 5.08
C ASP A 87 -20.88 -2.51 4.68
N TYR A 88 -21.28 -1.70 5.67
CA TYR A 88 -21.29 -0.26 5.55
C TYR A 88 -19.91 0.31 5.95
N VAL A 89 -19.31 1.08 5.06
CA VAL A 89 -18.01 1.71 5.28
C VAL A 89 -18.12 3.23 5.28
N LYS A 90 -17.32 3.88 6.11
CA LYS A 90 -17.23 5.35 6.18
C LYS A 90 -15.93 5.79 5.51
N GLU A 91 -15.84 7.08 5.18
CA GLU A 91 -14.59 7.69 4.75
C GLU A 91 -13.48 7.44 5.78
N GLY A 92 -12.29 7.08 5.30
CA GLY A 92 -11.15 6.73 6.15
C GLY A 92 -11.17 5.30 6.68
N THR A 93 -12.20 4.49 6.40
CA THR A 93 -12.21 3.07 6.80
C THR A 93 -11.19 2.28 5.98
N ALA A 94 -10.26 1.60 6.66
CA ALA A 94 -9.32 0.69 6.01
C ALA A 94 -10.06 -0.55 5.50
N LEU A 95 -10.06 -0.79 4.19
CA LEU A 95 -10.72 -1.93 3.56
C LEU A 95 -9.80 -3.15 3.48
N PHE A 96 -8.58 -2.94 3.00
CA PHE A 96 -7.57 -3.98 2.77
C PHE A 96 -6.21 -3.51 3.25
N LYS A 97 -5.39 -4.46 3.68
CA LYS A 97 -3.96 -4.24 3.93
C LYS A 97 -3.16 -4.98 2.87
N VAL A 98 -2.53 -4.23 1.98
CA VAL A 98 -1.64 -4.76 0.94
C VAL A 98 -0.21 -4.45 1.35
N VAL A 99 0.66 -5.45 1.28
CA VAL A 99 2.07 -5.33 1.67
C VAL A 99 2.94 -5.84 0.53
N ASP A 100 3.99 -5.09 0.22
CA ASP A 100 5.05 -5.55 -0.68
C ASP A 100 6.01 -6.44 0.12
N LEU A 101 6.03 -7.72 -0.20
CA LEU A 101 6.90 -8.71 0.43
C LEU A 101 8.16 -9.01 -0.40
N THR A 102 8.43 -8.27 -1.48
CA THR A 102 9.63 -8.48 -2.32
C THR A 102 10.92 -8.13 -1.60
N ARG A 103 10.81 -7.27 -0.59
CA ARG A 103 11.88 -6.95 0.36
C ARG A 103 11.37 -7.12 1.77
N VAL A 104 12.08 -7.86 2.57
CA VAL A 104 11.77 -8.13 3.97
C VAL A 104 12.97 -7.82 4.85
N TRP A 105 12.71 -7.62 6.12
CA TRP A 105 13.75 -7.38 7.11
C TRP A 105 13.83 -8.56 8.06
N ALA A 106 15.06 -9.09 8.28
CA ALA A 106 15.35 -9.91 9.42
C ALA A 106 15.84 -9.00 10.55
N LEU A 107 15.26 -9.18 11.73
CA LEU A 107 15.68 -8.48 12.94
C LEU A 107 16.40 -9.47 13.84
N PHE A 108 17.63 -9.16 14.16
CA PHE A 108 18.47 -9.93 15.07
C PHE A 108 18.66 -9.16 16.37
N ASP A 109 18.76 -9.90 17.46
CA ASP A 109 19.12 -9.37 18.76
C ASP A 109 20.62 -9.51 18.94
N ALA A 110 21.33 -8.39 18.99
CA ALA A 110 22.75 -8.34 19.28
C ALA A 110 22.98 -7.90 20.74
N TYR A 111 23.78 -8.65 21.48
CA TYR A 111 24.15 -8.24 22.83
C TYR A 111 25.08 -7.02 22.80
N GLU A 112 25.05 -6.24 23.88
CA GLU A 112 25.88 -5.05 24.05
C GLU A 112 27.39 -5.36 23.81
N SER A 113 27.86 -6.55 24.22
CA SER A 113 29.22 -7.02 24.01
C SER A 113 29.59 -7.21 22.54
N ASP A 114 28.60 -7.48 21.66
CA ASP A 114 28.84 -7.83 20.28
C ASP A 114 28.75 -6.61 19.36
N LEU A 115 28.07 -5.55 19.81
CA LEU A 115 27.86 -4.33 19.04
C LEU A 115 29.12 -3.67 18.49
N PRO A 116 30.28 -3.66 19.21
CA PRO A 116 31.51 -3.07 18.67
C PRO A 116 32.04 -3.78 17.41
N TRP A 117 31.66 -5.04 17.20
CA TRP A 117 32.11 -5.88 16.08
C TRP A 117 31.12 -5.83 14.89
N ILE A 118 29.92 -5.29 15.06
CA ILE A 118 28.88 -5.27 14.04
C ILE A 118 28.82 -3.87 13.42
N LYS A 119 28.92 -3.79 12.09
CA LYS A 119 28.86 -2.52 11.36
C LYS A 119 27.78 -2.56 10.30
N VAL A 120 27.25 -1.40 9.98
CA VAL A 120 26.36 -1.23 8.83
C VAL A 120 27.11 -1.63 7.56
N ASN A 121 26.46 -2.39 6.69
CA ASN A 121 26.94 -3.05 5.47
C ASN A 121 27.74 -4.36 5.70
N ASP A 122 27.90 -4.84 6.91
CA ASP A 122 28.44 -6.18 7.13
C ASP A 122 27.53 -7.24 6.51
N GLU A 123 28.11 -8.27 5.92
CA GLU A 123 27.38 -9.43 5.42
C GLU A 123 27.04 -10.39 6.56
N VAL A 124 25.79 -10.81 6.59
CA VAL A 124 25.27 -11.75 7.58
C VAL A 124 24.69 -12.96 6.86
N GLU A 125 25.14 -14.14 7.25
CA GLU A 125 24.52 -15.41 6.84
C GLU A 125 23.73 -15.98 8.00
N TYR A 126 22.54 -16.48 7.71
CA TYR A 126 21.66 -17.06 8.73
C TYR A 126 20.75 -18.13 8.13
N THR A 127 20.24 -18.99 8.99
CA THR A 127 19.28 -20.02 8.66
C THR A 127 17.95 -19.76 9.39
N ILE A 128 16.85 -20.18 8.79
CA ILE A 128 15.52 -20.07 9.38
C ILE A 128 15.05 -21.47 9.77
N GLN A 129 14.65 -21.68 11.01
CA GLN A 129 14.22 -23.00 11.50
C GLN A 129 13.04 -23.58 10.72
N SER A 130 12.12 -22.74 10.24
CA SER A 130 10.97 -23.15 9.43
C SER A 130 11.33 -23.57 8.00
N LEU A 131 12.54 -23.26 7.54
CA LEU A 131 13.05 -23.58 6.20
C LEU A 131 14.41 -24.26 6.28
N PRO A 132 14.48 -25.51 6.80
CA PRO A 132 15.73 -26.21 7.02
C PRO A 132 16.48 -26.45 5.70
N GLY A 133 17.81 -26.32 5.75
CA GLY A 133 18.70 -26.52 4.61
C GLY A 133 18.85 -25.34 3.65
N LYS A 134 18.21 -24.21 3.95
CA LYS A 134 18.43 -22.96 3.20
C LYS A 134 19.24 -21.99 4.04
N THR A 135 20.31 -21.46 3.46
CA THR A 135 21.08 -20.35 4.01
C THR A 135 20.69 -19.07 3.29
N TYR A 136 20.43 -18.05 4.04
CA TYR A 136 20.11 -16.72 3.54
C TYR A 136 21.27 -15.79 3.84
N SER A 137 21.52 -14.84 2.95
CA SER A 137 22.51 -13.80 3.16
C SER A 137 21.87 -12.42 2.97
N GLY A 138 22.34 -11.46 3.71
CA GLY A 138 21.91 -10.08 3.61
C GLY A 138 22.94 -9.14 4.21
N LYS A 139 22.71 -7.84 4.09
CA LYS A 139 23.57 -6.82 4.66
C LYS A 139 22.89 -6.12 5.82
N VAL A 140 23.67 -5.85 6.86
CA VAL A 140 23.22 -5.00 7.97
C VAL A 140 22.87 -3.63 7.41
N SER A 141 21.58 -3.27 7.50
CA SER A 141 21.06 -1.99 7.00
C SER A 141 20.91 -0.94 8.10
N PHE A 142 20.75 -1.39 9.35
CA PHE A 142 20.56 -0.50 10.49
C PHE A 142 20.88 -1.24 11.79
N ILE A 143 21.48 -0.53 12.73
CA ILE A 143 21.72 -0.96 14.10
C ILE A 143 21.00 0.01 15.00
N ASP A 144 20.10 -0.47 15.85
CA ASP A 144 19.36 0.37 16.77
C ASP A 144 20.33 1.00 17.79
N PRO A 145 20.39 2.31 17.94
CA PRO A 145 21.25 2.97 18.91
C PRO A 145 20.75 2.77 20.35
N PHE A 146 19.54 2.26 20.54
CA PHE A 146 18.96 2.00 21.85
C PHE A 146 19.10 0.53 22.24
N ILE A 147 19.61 0.30 23.45
CA ILE A 147 19.69 -1.02 24.05
C ILE A 147 18.48 -1.21 24.96
N ASP A 148 17.75 -2.29 24.79
CA ASP A 148 16.66 -2.66 25.70
C ASP A 148 17.23 -2.91 27.10
N GLY A 149 16.76 -2.14 28.10
CA GLY A 149 17.29 -2.19 29.47
C GLY A 149 17.02 -3.49 30.21
N LYS A 150 16.06 -4.31 29.74
CA LYS A 150 15.71 -5.61 30.37
C LYS A 150 16.50 -6.75 29.76
N THR A 151 16.62 -6.77 28.43
CA THR A 151 17.25 -7.87 27.68
C THR A 151 18.72 -7.59 27.35
N ARG A 152 19.15 -6.33 27.44
CA ARG A 152 20.49 -5.83 27.08
C ARG A 152 20.88 -6.15 25.66
N VAL A 153 19.90 -6.12 24.75
CA VAL A 153 20.14 -6.32 23.32
C VAL A 153 19.76 -5.08 22.52
N ALA A 154 20.45 -4.85 21.43
CA ALA A 154 20.06 -3.89 20.39
C ALA A 154 19.53 -4.65 19.18
N LYS A 155 18.56 -4.05 18.46
CA LYS A 155 18.04 -4.64 17.23
C LYS A 155 18.95 -4.31 16.05
N VAL A 156 19.41 -5.36 15.38
CA VAL A 156 20.16 -5.27 14.12
C VAL A 156 19.25 -5.67 12.98
N ARG A 157 19.05 -4.78 12.02
CA ARG A 157 18.20 -5.02 10.87
C ARG A 157 19.05 -5.39 9.65
N VAL A 158 18.70 -6.52 9.06
CA VAL A 158 19.29 -7.02 7.81
C VAL A 158 18.21 -6.96 6.73
N GLU A 159 18.50 -6.31 5.62
CA GLU A 159 17.60 -6.23 4.48
C GLU A 159 17.81 -7.41 3.54
N LEU A 160 16.72 -8.02 3.13
CA LEU A 160 16.67 -9.22 2.31
C LEU A 160 15.81 -9.02 1.08
N LYS A 161 16.26 -9.53 -0.04
CA LYS A 161 15.44 -9.68 -1.23
C LYS A 161 14.65 -10.99 -1.12
N ASN A 162 13.34 -10.90 -1.29
CA ASN A 162 12.43 -12.04 -1.25
C ASN A 162 11.66 -12.18 -2.58
N PRO A 163 12.35 -12.51 -3.70
CA PRO A 163 11.72 -12.55 -5.02
C PRO A 163 10.71 -13.67 -5.17
N LYS A 164 10.77 -14.70 -4.31
CA LYS A 164 9.86 -15.85 -4.35
C LYS A 164 8.68 -15.71 -3.38
N LEU A 165 8.65 -14.66 -2.57
CA LEU A 165 7.62 -14.40 -1.56
C LEU A 165 7.48 -15.57 -0.55
N GLU A 166 8.60 -16.18 -0.18
CA GLU A 166 8.69 -17.28 0.80
C GLU A 166 8.63 -16.77 2.24
#